data_a150f939948863f078f6407c8ee1b826
#
_entry.id   a150f939948863f078f6407c8ee1b826
#
_cell.length_a   1.000
_cell.length_b   1.000
_cell.length_c   1.000
_cell.angle_alpha   90.00
_cell.angle_beta   90.00
_cell.angle_gamma   90.00
#
_symmetry.space_group_name_H-M   'P 1'
#
loop_
_entity.id
_entity.type
_entity.pdbx_description
1 polymer ?
#
loop_
_entity_poly.entity_id
_entity_poly.type
_entity_poly.pdbx_seq_one_letter_code
_entity_poly.pdbx_strand_id
1 'polypeptide(L)'
;MKPKIIIWGHPLGTHTHSYSNQGYYKAFKKLGYETHWFPDQEPDKDFDFSNCIFIGEGDSGAKHIPINDTSTYFMMYLPDPRKFDGAKRLIDVRLTAKNCKDHIYDFSFDASKCKKMGPSVWFEPKQEGLIHFKNNYVDAQIPDRDKMYISWATDLLPDEIDFDEMYREREDAIWFCGTISQSGQAENWSNWKPFIEQCSENGIDFHYNDVWQNPLSFEEVMELTRRSILGIDIRAKWHVETRVVTCRVAKNISYGHLGLTNSEQIYQEMDGNCVYNPDPAQLFHDGMANRKNYEMIRQGMQYVKENHTYINRANSLLKVYEEGL
;
A
#
# COMPACT_ATOMS: atom_id res chain seq x y z
N MET A 1 -27.73 10.50 -6.91
CA MET A 1 -27.40 9.06 -7.11
C MET A 1 -25.98 8.89 -6.64
N LYS A 2 -25.67 7.83 -5.85
CA LYS A 2 -24.27 7.53 -5.48
C LYS A 2 -23.50 7.18 -6.76
N PRO A 3 -22.23 7.59 -6.90
CA PRO A 3 -21.40 7.15 -8.04
C PRO A 3 -21.15 5.65 -7.97
N LYS A 4 -20.96 5.02 -9.14
CA LYS A 4 -20.43 3.68 -9.22
C LYS A 4 -18.92 3.73 -8.95
N ILE A 5 -18.38 2.70 -8.31
CA ILE A 5 -16.95 2.56 -8.06
C ILE A 5 -16.37 1.57 -9.06
N ILE A 6 -15.35 2.00 -9.76
CA ILE A 6 -14.64 1.18 -10.75
C ILE A 6 -13.21 0.97 -10.28
N ILE A 7 -12.89 -0.24 -9.90
CA ILE A 7 -11.50 -0.67 -9.69
C ILE A 7 -10.97 -1.10 -11.06
N TRP A 8 -9.94 -0.41 -11.54
CA TRP A 8 -9.37 -0.68 -12.87
C TRP A 8 -7.90 -1.07 -12.75
N GLY A 9 -7.58 -2.31 -13.11
CA GLY A 9 -6.20 -2.80 -13.05
C GLY A 9 -6.10 -4.31 -12.79
N HIS A 10 -4.90 -4.74 -12.42
CA HIS A 10 -4.51 -6.14 -12.32
C HIS A 10 -5.49 -7.00 -11.52
N PRO A 11 -5.95 -8.14 -12.07
CA PRO A 11 -6.71 -9.13 -11.32
C PRO A 11 -5.92 -9.69 -10.14
N LEU A 12 -6.64 -10.23 -9.15
CA LEU A 12 -6.01 -10.79 -7.95
C LEU A 12 -4.98 -11.88 -8.31
N GLY A 13 -3.83 -11.82 -7.66
CA GLY A 13 -2.75 -12.79 -7.83
C GLY A 13 -1.86 -12.57 -9.05
N THR A 14 -2.13 -11.56 -9.90
CA THR A 14 -1.32 -11.31 -11.12
C THR A 14 -0.25 -10.22 -10.94
N HIS A 15 -0.37 -9.40 -9.90
CA HIS A 15 0.56 -8.31 -9.62
C HIS A 15 0.49 -7.89 -8.14
N THR A 16 1.55 -7.28 -7.61
CA THR A 16 1.58 -6.81 -6.21
C THR A 16 0.49 -5.80 -5.89
N HIS A 17 0.10 -4.96 -6.86
CA HIS A 17 -0.98 -3.98 -6.68
C HIS A 17 -2.38 -4.60 -6.64
N SER A 18 -2.54 -5.83 -7.12
CA SER A 18 -3.85 -6.51 -7.07
C SER A 18 -4.40 -6.66 -5.64
N TYR A 19 -3.53 -6.67 -4.64
CA TYR A 19 -3.94 -6.66 -3.23
C TYR A 19 -4.60 -5.34 -2.82
N SER A 20 -4.09 -4.19 -3.29
CA SER A 20 -4.72 -2.89 -3.05
C SER A 20 -6.05 -2.78 -3.78
N ASN A 21 -6.11 -3.28 -5.02
CA ASN A 21 -7.35 -3.34 -5.81
C ASN A 21 -8.43 -4.14 -5.08
N GLN A 22 -8.09 -5.33 -4.56
CA GLN A 22 -8.99 -6.14 -3.76
C GLN A 22 -9.43 -5.42 -2.48
N GLY A 23 -8.49 -4.77 -1.80
CA GLY A 23 -8.77 -4.01 -0.58
C GLY A 23 -9.80 -2.92 -0.82
N TYR A 24 -9.62 -2.11 -1.86
CA TYR A 24 -10.61 -1.10 -2.26
C TYR A 24 -11.94 -1.73 -2.68
N TYR A 25 -11.91 -2.80 -3.48
CA TYR A 25 -13.14 -3.49 -3.91
C TYR A 25 -13.96 -3.96 -2.72
N LYS A 26 -13.34 -4.65 -1.75
CA LYS A 26 -14.00 -5.10 -0.52
C LYS A 26 -14.55 -3.91 0.29
N ALA A 27 -13.73 -2.86 0.46
CA ALA A 27 -14.09 -1.70 1.26
C ALA A 27 -15.31 -0.96 0.69
N PHE A 28 -15.33 -0.67 -0.60
CA PHE A 28 -16.46 0.04 -1.20
C PHE A 28 -17.74 -0.81 -1.22
N LYS A 29 -17.64 -2.12 -1.44
CA LYS A 29 -18.80 -3.02 -1.28
C LYS A 29 -19.33 -2.98 0.15
N LYS A 30 -18.46 -3.00 1.17
CA LYS A 30 -18.84 -2.90 2.58
C LYS A 30 -19.51 -1.56 2.89
N LEU A 31 -19.09 -0.47 2.26
CA LEU A 31 -19.69 0.86 2.37
C LEU A 31 -21.00 1.01 1.58
N GLY A 32 -21.46 -0.03 0.90
CA GLY A 32 -22.72 -0.07 0.17
C GLY A 32 -22.69 0.71 -1.16
N TYR A 33 -21.55 0.73 -1.83
CA TYR A 33 -21.42 1.25 -3.18
C TYR A 33 -21.58 0.11 -4.20
N GLU A 34 -22.18 0.43 -5.36
CA GLU A 34 -22.10 -0.40 -6.55
C GLU A 34 -20.64 -0.40 -7.03
N THR A 35 -19.97 -1.56 -6.95
CA THR A 35 -18.52 -1.66 -7.15
C THR A 35 -18.21 -2.77 -8.14
N HIS A 36 -17.46 -2.42 -9.19
CA HIS A 36 -17.00 -3.31 -10.24
C HIS A 36 -15.47 -3.33 -10.29
N TRP A 37 -14.90 -4.47 -10.66
CA TRP A 37 -13.47 -4.62 -10.87
C TRP A 37 -13.21 -5.12 -12.28
N PHE A 38 -12.58 -4.29 -13.08
CA PHE A 38 -12.22 -4.59 -14.46
C PHE A 38 -10.69 -4.78 -14.58
N PRO A 39 -10.23 -5.87 -15.22
CA PRO A 39 -8.83 -5.95 -15.67
C PRO A 39 -8.60 -4.89 -16.77
N ASP A 40 -7.32 -4.51 -16.96
CA ASP A 40 -6.96 -3.56 -18.01
C ASP A 40 -7.03 -4.22 -19.39
N GLN A 41 -8.21 -4.20 -19.98
CA GLN A 41 -8.53 -4.71 -21.32
C GLN A 41 -9.51 -3.77 -22.01
N GLU A 42 -9.78 -4.00 -23.30
CA GLU A 42 -10.82 -3.26 -24.00
C GLU A 42 -12.12 -3.24 -23.18
N PRO A 43 -12.68 -2.04 -22.90
CA PRO A 43 -13.83 -1.94 -22.02
C PRO A 43 -15.08 -2.58 -22.65
N ASP A 44 -15.93 -3.14 -21.80
CA ASP A 44 -17.25 -3.59 -22.20
C ASP A 44 -18.05 -2.40 -22.75
N LYS A 45 -18.47 -2.47 -24.01
CA LYS A 45 -19.17 -1.40 -24.71
C LYS A 45 -20.58 -1.17 -24.16
N ASP A 46 -21.14 -2.16 -23.49
CA ASP A 46 -22.49 -2.07 -22.93
C ASP A 46 -22.49 -1.53 -21.50
N PHE A 47 -21.31 -1.38 -20.87
CA PHE A 47 -21.21 -0.82 -19.54
C PHE A 47 -21.18 0.71 -19.56
N ASP A 48 -22.10 1.33 -18.80
CA ASP A 48 -22.15 2.78 -18.63
C ASP A 48 -21.11 3.26 -17.59
N PHE A 49 -20.01 3.84 -18.08
CA PHE A 49 -18.92 4.42 -17.29
C PHE A 49 -19.15 5.89 -16.91
N SER A 50 -20.36 6.43 -17.11
CA SER A 50 -20.68 7.79 -16.68
C SER A 50 -20.85 7.89 -15.17
N ASN A 51 -20.50 9.04 -14.59
CA ASN A 51 -20.63 9.35 -13.16
C ASN A 51 -20.00 8.29 -12.25
N CYS A 52 -18.81 7.84 -12.61
CA CYS A 52 -18.04 6.84 -11.87
C CYS A 52 -16.88 7.46 -11.09
N ILE A 53 -16.45 6.77 -10.04
CA ILE A 53 -15.16 6.98 -9.40
C ILE A 53 -14.25 5.81 -9.80
N PHE A 54 -13.23 6.12 -10.57
CA PHE A 54 -12.20 5.16 -10.96
C PHE A 54 -11.07 5.15 -9.93
N ILE A 55 -10.61 3.97 -9.57
CA ILE A 55 -9.44 3.74 -8.73
C ILE A 55 -8.57 2.74 -9.47
N GLY A 56 -7.35 3.12 -9.78
CA GLY A 56 -6.47 2.26 -10.57
C GLY A 56 -5.02 2.70 -10.57
N GLU A 57 -4.26 1.96 -11.34
CA GLU A 57 -2.85 2.21 -11.58
C GLU A 57 -2.65 2.78 -12.96
N GLY A 58 -1.87 3.85 -13.01
CA GLY A 58 -1.66 4.56 -14.26
C GLY A 58 -0.65 3.95 -15.21
N ASP A 59 0.27 3.13 -14.70
CA ASP A 59 1.42 2.65 -15.49
C ASP A 59 1.05 1.47 -16.40
N SER A 60 1.08 0.28 -15.89
CA SER A 60 0.80 -0.93 -16.69
C SER A 60 -0.67 -1.36 -16.65
N GLY A 61 -1.43 -0.81 -15.71
CA GLY A 61 -2.78 -1.23 -15.39
C GLY A 61 -3.91 -0.38 -15.99
N ALA A 62 -3.61 0.66 -16.79
CA ALA A 62 -4.64 1.60 -17.27
C ALA A 62 -4.48 2.00 -18.76
N LYS A 63 -4.04 1.08 -19.62
CA LYS A 63 -3.90 1.35 -21.07
C LYS A 63 -5.26 1.58 -21.72
N HIS A 64 -6.25 0.79 -21.32
CA HIS A 64 -7.59 0.75 -21.92
C HIS A 64 -8.67 1.40 -21.05
N ILE A 65 -8.27 2.14 -19.99
CA ILE A 65 -9.22 2.79 -19.10
C ILE A 65 -10.11 3.77 -19.89
N PRO A 66 -11.44 3.66 -19.82
CA PRO A 66 -12.34 4.57 -20.52
C PRO A 66 -12.34 5.95 -19.83
N ILE A 67 -12.16 7.01 -20.62
CA ILE A 67 -12.20 8.39 -20.12
C ILE A 67 -13.59 8.97 -20.36
N ASN A 68 -14.15 9.59 -19.31
CA ASN A 68 -15.48 10.17 -19.32
C ASN A 68 -15.49 11.50 -18.56
N ASP A 69 -16.14 12.51 -19.13
CA ASP A 69 -16.21 13.89 -18.63
C ASP A 69 -17.11 14.07 -17.38
N THR A 70 -17.81 13.01 -16.99
CA THR A 70 -18.62 12.99 -15.76
C THR A 70 -17.96 12.23 -14.63
N SER A 71 -16.82 11.57 -14.88
CA SER A 71 -16.15 10.63 -13.95
C SER A 71 -14.88 11.20 -13.36
N THR A 72 -14.57 10.78 -12.13
CA THR A 72 -13.37 11.16 -11.37
C THR A 72 -12.41 9.99 -11.29
N TYR A 73 -11.11 10.25 -11.47
CA TYR A 73 -10.05 9.26 -11.56
C TYR A 73 -9.02 9.45 -10.44
N PHE A 74 -8.88 8.46 -9.57
CA PHE A 74 -7.80 8.34 -8.57
C PHE A 74 -6.77 7.36 -9.12
N MET A 75 -5.66 7.89 -9.65
CA MET A 75 -4.70 7.08 -10.40
C MET A 75 -3.34 7.05 -9.71
N MET A 76 -2.91 5.84 -9.33
CA MET A 76 -1.56 5.57 -8.84
C MET A 76 -0.58 5.44 -9.98
N TYR A 77 0.68 5.84 -9.76
CA TYR A 77 1.75 5.73 -10.76
C TYR A 77 1.36 6.29 -12.12
N LEU A 78 0.84 7.50 -12.12
CA LEU A 78 0.32 8.17 -13.31
C LEU A 78 1.39 8.31 -14.41
N PRO A 79 1.27 7.58 -15.57
CA PRO A 79 2.32 7.58 -16.58
C PRO A 79 2.31 8.85 -17.41
N ASP A 80 1.15 9.28 -17.88
CA ASP A 80 0.95 10.50 -18.67
C ASP A 80 -0.41 11.14 -18.32
N PRO A 81 -0.41 12.25 -17.60
CA PRO A 81 -1.64 12.95 -17.22
C PRO A 81 -2.52 13.35 -18.40
N ARG A 82 -1.90 13.59 -19.58
CA ARG A 82 -2.63 14.01 -20.79
C ARG A 82 -3.56 12.93 -21.34
N LYS A 83 -3.34 11.66 -20.97
CA LYS A 83 -4.28 10.57 -21.29
C LYS A 83 -5.65 10.75 -20.65
N PHE A 84 -5.74 11.57 -19.60
CA PHE A 84 -6.97 11.86 -18.89
C PHE A 84 -7.57 13.21 -19.28
N ASP A 85 -7.10 13.81 -20.37
CA ASP A 85 -7.76 14.98 -20.97
C ASP A 85 -9.18 14.58 -21.36
N GLY A 86 -10.16 15.37 -20.92
CA GLY A 86 -11.58 15.02 -21.03
C GLY A 86 -12.18 14.32 -19.81
N ALA A 87 -11.41 13.95 -18.79
CA ALA A 87 -11.95 13.53 -17.51
C ALA A 87 -12.56 14.72 -16.75
N LYS A 88 -13.63 14.48 -15.98
CA LYS A 88 -14.16 15.50 -15.07
C LYS A 88 -13.08 15.95 -14.06
N ARG A 89 -12.34 15.00 -13.53
CA ARG A 89 -11.28 15.25 -12.55
C ARG A 89 -10.26 14.10 -12.54
N LEU A 90 -8.98 14.47 -12.51
CA LEU A 90 -7.88 13.57 -12.30
C LEU A 90 -7.17 13.89 -10.98
N ILE A 91 -6.94 12.88 -10.15
CA ILE A 91 -6.20 12.96 -8.90
C ILE A 91 -5.00 12.01 -8.98
N ASP A 92 -3.81 12.57 -8.88
CA ASP A 92 -2.55 11.82 -8.86
C ASP A 92 -2.34 11.22 -7.46
N VAL A 93 -2.51 9.91 -7.34
CA VAL A 93 -2.36 9.19 -6.08
C VAL A 93 -0.93 8.72 -5.91
N ARG A 94 -0.31 9.09 -4.79
CA ARG A 94 1.09 8.82 -4.48
C ARG A 94 1.25 8.02 -3.19
N LEU A 95 2.15 7.05 -3.19
CA LEU A 95 2.35 6.12 -2.06
C LEU A 95 3.18 6.68 -0.91
N THR A 96 3.58 7.94 -0.93
CA THR A 96 4.46 8.49 0.08
C THR A 96 3.80 9.61 0.85
N ALA A 97 3.99 9.60 2.15
CA ALA A 97 3.45 10.63 3.04
C ALA A 97 4.41 11.80 3.28
N LYS A 98 5.67 11.73 2.84
CA LYS A 98 6.68 12.78 3.08
C LYS A 98 7.74 12.79 1.98
N ASN A 99 8.36 13.99 1.80
CA ASN A 99 9.42 14.33 0.85
C ASN A 99 10.21 13.15 0.28
N CYS A 100 9.85 12.67 -0.90
CA CYS A 100 10.71 11.84 -1.72
C CYS A 100 11.48 12.75 -2.65
N LYS A 101 12.71 13.11 -2.25
CA LYS A 101 13.68 13.64 -3.19
C LYS A 101 14.28 12.48 -3.97
N ASP A 102 14.54 12.69 -5.24
CA ASP A 102 15.34 11.79 -6.10
C ASP A 102 14.64 10.49 -6.57
N HIS A 103 13.34 10.45 -6.67
CA HIS A 103 12.65 9.41 -7.40
C HIS A 103 12.37 9.85 -8.85
N ILE A 104 12.13 8.85 -9.74
CA ILE A 104 11.71 9.03 -11.14
C ILE A 104 10.50 9.97 -11.25
N TYR A 105 9.73 10.06 -10.20
CA TYR A 105 8.63 10.99 -9.99
C TYR A 105 9.09 12.04 -8.97
N ASP A 106 9.08 13.29 -9.32
CA ASP A 106 9.38 14.39 -8.39
C ASP A 106 8.27 14.51 -7.33
N PHE A 107 8.40 13.71 -6.28
CA PHE A 107 7.45 13.67 -5.17
C PHE A 107 7.88 14.65 -4.08
N SER A 108 7.67 15.90 -4.27
CA SER A 108 7.78 16.85 -3.16
C SER A 108 6.45 16.89 -2.38
N PHE A 109 6.46 16.35 -1.18
CA PHE A 109 5.36 16.53 -0.22
C PHE A 109 5.67 17.75 0.64
N ASP A 110 4.80 18.75 0.57
CA ASP A 110 4.84 19.93 1.44
C ASP A 110 3.59 19.92 2.34
N ALA A 111 3.76 19.54 3.61
CA ALA A 111 2.66 19.43 4.55
C ALA A 111 1.86 20.75 4.72
N SER A 112 2.52 21.92 4.48
CA SER A 112 1.84 23.21 4.58
C SER A 112 0.80 23.45 3.47
N LYS A 113 0.92 22.74 2.36
CA LYS A 113 -0.01 22.78 1.22
C LYS A 113 -1.06 21.68 1.26
N CYS A 114 -0.93 20.74 2.19
CA CYS A 114 -1.76 19.56 2.24
C CYS A 114 -2.82 19.66 3.34
N LYS A 115 -4.01 19.17 3.03
CA LYS A 115 -5.10 18.93 3.99
C LYS A 115 -5.09 17.46 4.42
N LYS A 116 -5.11 17.18 5.71
CA LYS A 116 -5.25 15.81 6.23
C LYS A 116 -6.68 15.31 6.00
N MET A 117 -6.83 14.23 5.25
CA MET A 117 -8.12 13.66 4.87
C MET A 117 -8.52 12.47 5.75
N GLY A 118 -7.53 11.82 6.36
CA GLY A 118 -7.72 10.66 7.23
C GLY A 118 -6.39 10.15 7.76
N PRO A 119 -6.37 9.01 8.46
CA PRO A 119 -5.13 8.37 8.87
C PRO A 119 -4.25 8.05 7.66
N SER A 120 -2.99 8.52 7.69
CA SER A 120 -2.01 8.32 6.61
C SER A 120 -2.50 8.74 5.22
N VAL A 121 -3.36 9.77 5.15
CA VAL A 121 -3.90 10.32 3.90
C VAL A 121 -3.91 11.84 3.93
N TRP A 122 -3.28 12.44 2.91
CA TRP A 122 -3.25 13.89 2.70
C TRP A 122 -3.64 14.24 1.27
N PHE A 123 -4.28 15.38 1.11
CA PHE A 123 -4.69 15.93 -0.17
C PHE A 123 -4.00 17.29 -0.40
N GLU A 124 -3.39 17.44 -1.56
CA GLU A 124 -2.78 18.69 -2.04
C GLU A 124 -3.57 19.17 -3.26
N PRO A 125 -4.29 20.29 -3.16
CA PRO A 125 -5.02 20.84 -4.29
C PRO A 125 -4.05 21.34 -5.36
N LYS A 126 -4.45 21.22 -6.63
CA LYS A 126 -3.71 21.78 -7.75
C LYS A 126 -3.44 23.27 -7.54
N GLN A 127 -2.28 23.70 -7.97
CA GLN A 127 -1.92 25.11 -8.02
C GLN A 127 -2.16 25.67 -9.43
N GLU A 128 -2.29 26.99 -9.54
CA GLU A 128 -2.32 27.63 -10.86
C GLU A 128 -0.93 27.53 -11.53
N GLY A 129 -0.96 27.35 -12.87
CA GLY A 129 0.25 27.32 -13.68
C GLY A 129 0.67 25.94 -14.17
N LEU A 130 1.90 25.87 -14.66
CA LEU A 130 2.49 24.64 -15.18
C LEU A 130 3.50 24.09 -14.18
N ILE A 131 3.55 22.77 -14.09
CA ILE A 131 4.59 22.03 -13.37
C ILE A 131 5.47 21.29 -14.37
N HIS A 132 6.71 21.06 -14.02
CA HIS A 132 7.57 20.13 -14.73
C HIS A 132 7.23 18.70 -14.29
N PHE A 133 6.59 17.95 -15.17
CA PHE A 133 6.27 16.55 -14.95
C PHE A 133 7.29 15.69 -15.68
N LYS A 134 7.98 14.85 -14.91
CA LYS A 134 8.98 13.95 -15.45
C LYS A 134 8.84 12.57 -14.86
N ASN A 135 8.84 11.57 -15.73
CA ASN A 135 8.96 10.16 -15.39
C ASN A 135 9.67 9.42 -16.54
N ASN A 136 9.62 8.09 -16.58
CA ASN A 136 10.25 7.30 -17.63
C ASN A 136 9.64 7.49 -19.03
N TYR A 137 8.44 8.06 -19.13
CA TYR A 137 7.65 8.16 -20.36
C TYR A 137 7.45 9.60 -20.82
N VAL A 138 7.46 10.55 -19.88
CA VAL A 138 7.10 11.95 -20.13
C VAL A 138 8.11 12.88 -19.44
N ASP A 139 8.59 13.87 -20.20
CA ASP A 139 9.35 15.01 -19.71
C ASP A 139 8.73 16.27 -20.33
N ALA A 140 7.85 16.94 -19.60
CA ALA A 140 7.05 18.03 -20.14
C ALA A 140 6.60 19.04 -19.07
N GLN A 141 6.33 20.27 -19.52
CA GLN A 141 5.54 21.24 -18.74
C GLN A 141 4.06 20.97 -18.97
N ILE A 142 3.34 20.68 -17.90
CA ILE A 142 1.90 20.37 -17.93
C ILE A 142 1.15 21.15 -16.84
N PRO A 143 -0.15 21.38 -16.97
CA PRO A 143 -0.98 21.95 -15.91
C PRO A 143 -0.84 21.12 -14.62
N ASP A 144 -0.78 21.81 -13.48
CA ASP A 144 -0.79 21.15 -12.19
C ASP A 144 -2.14 20.46 -11.95
N ARG A 145 -2.16 19.47 -11.09
CA ARG A 145 -3.34 18.66 -10.78
C ARG A 145 -3.42 18.35 -9.30
N ASP A 146 -4.60 17.94 -8.88
CA ASP A 146 -4.83 17.45 -7.53
C ASP A 146 -3.93 16.24 -7.25
N LYS A 147 -3.37 16.20 -6.03
CA LYS A 147 -2.52 15.11 -5.57
C LYS A 147 -3.07 14.53 -4.27
N MET A 148 -2.94 13.25 -4.11
CA MET A 148 -3.34 12.57 -2.89
C MET A 148 -2.21 11.65 -2.44
N TYR A 149 -1.70 11.88 -1.24
CA TYR A 149 -0.66 11.05 -0.63
C TYR A 149 -1.34 10.04 0.29
N ILE A 150 -1.11 8.75 0.02
CA ILE A 150 -1.79 7.67 0.69
C ILE A 150 -0.84 6.51 0.95
N SER A 151 -0.84 5.95 2.15
CA SER A 151 -0.16 4.69 2.42
C SER A 151 -1.10 3.52 2.13
N TRP A 152 -0.54 2.37 1.76
CA TRP A 152 -1.32 1.15 1.67
C TRP A 152 -1.81 0.70 3.05
N ALA A 153 -2.85 -0.14 3.05
CA ALA A 153 -3.50 -0.63 4.25
C ALA A 153 -3.47 -2.17 4.31
N THR A 154 -3.95 -2.74 5.40
CA THR A 154 -4.20 -4.18 5.44
C THR A 154 -5.32 -4.58 4.49
N ASP A 155 -5.24 -5.79 3.97
CA ASP A 155 -6.26 -6.43 3.13
C ASP A 155 -7.49 -6.93 3.90
N LEU A 156 -7.41 -6.91 5.24
CA LEU A 156 -8.56 -7.24 6.09
C LEU A 156 -9.47 -6.03 6.30
N LEU A 157 -10.77 -6.27 6.27
CA LEU A 157 -11.75 -5.31 6.77
C LEU A 157 -11.70 -5.24 8.32
N PRO A 158 -12.17 -4.15 8.94
CA PRO A 158 -12.15 -4.04 10.40
C PRO A 158 -12.82 -5.20 11.15
N ASP A 159 -13.87 -5.77 10.60
CA ASP A 159 -14.58 -6.92 11.17
C ASP A 159 -13.96 -8.28 10.85
N GLU A 160 -12.97 -8.34 9.97
CA GLU A 160 -12.17 -9.54 9.67
C GLU A 160 -10.91 -9.64 10.54
N ILE A 161 -10.55 -8.57 11.28
CA ILE A 161 -9.41 -8.59 12.20
C ILE A 161 -9.81 -9.30 13.47
N ASP A 162 -9.35 -10.52 13.60
CA ASP A 162 -9.60 -11.39 14.74
C ASP A 162 -8.47 -11.26 15.77
N PHE A 163 -8.82 -10.75 16.96
CA PHE A 163 -7.84 -10.55 18.04
C PHE A 163 -7.34 -11.87 18.63
N ASP A 164 -8.04 -12.98 18.45
CA ASP A 164 -7.60 -14.28 18.95
C ASP A 164 -6.40 -14.82 18.15
N GLU A 165 -6.16 -14.31 16.94
CA GLU A 165 -4.97 -14.65 16.15
C GLU A 165 -3.64 -14.30 16.86
N MET A 166 -3.62 -13.36 17.82
CA MET A 166 -2.42 -13.08 18.59
C MET A 166 -2.01 -14.23 19.52
N TYR A 167 -2.94 -15.12 19.87
CA TYR A 167 -2.69 -16.30 20.71
C TYR A 167 -2.41 -17.57 19.91
N ARG A 168 -2.45 -17.47 18.58
CA ARG A 168 -2.18 -18.60 17.69
C ARG A 168 -0.82 -19.19 17.99
N GLU A 169 -0.75 -20.51 18.11
CA GLU A 169 0.52 -21.22 18.15
C GLU A 169 1.26 -21.08 16.82
N ARG A 170 2.53 -20.67 16.88
CA ARG A 170 3.33 -20.37 15.70
C ARG A 170 4.50 -21.34 15.60
N GLU A 171 4.95 -21.57 14.37
CA GLU A 171 6.13 -22.41 14.10
C GLU A 171 7.41 -21.69 14.52
N ASP A 172 8.45 -22.44 14.92
CA ASP A 172 9.79 -21.88 15.10
C ASP A 172 10.46 -21.60 13.74
N ALA A 173 9.72 -20.91 12.89
CA ALA A 173 10.09 -20.57 11.53
C ALA A 173 9.61 -19.18 11.16
N ILE A 174 10.30 -18.53 10.23
CA ILE A 174 9.91 -17.29 9.61
C ILE A 174 9.61 -17.53 8.14
N TRP A 175 8.40 -17.18 7.73
CA TRP A 175 7.93 -17.28 6.35
C TRP A 175 7.89 -15.89 5.70
N PHE A 176 8.75 -15.67 4.71
CA PHE A 176 8.75 -14.43 3.95
C PHE A 176 8.33 -14.67 2.50
N CYS A 177 7.18 -14.10 2.13
CA CYS A 177 6.67 -14.07 0.75
C CYS A 177 6.90 -12.67 0.17
N GLY A 178 7.78 -12.55 -0.82
CA GLY A 178 8.13 -11.25 -1.40
C GLY A 178 9.38 -11.32 -2.24
N THR A 179 10.07 -10.20 -2.43
CA THR A 179 11.31 -10.15 -3.20
C THR A 179 12.50 -9.87 -2.29
N ILE A 180 13.51 -10.74 -2.36
CA ILE A 180 14.86 -10.49 -1.83
C ILE A 180 15.78 -10.34 -3.03
N SER A 181 16.27 -9.11 -3.27
CA SER A 181 17.11 -8.76 -4.40
C SER A 181 18.54 -8.50 -3.98
N GLN A 182 19.49 -9.02 -4.76
CA GLN A 182 20.93 -8.84 -4.53
C GLN A 182 21.53 -7.68 -5.32
N SER A 183 20.77 -7.01 -6.18
CA SER A 183 21.28 -5.95 -7.05
C SER A 183 20.19 -4.94 -7.46
N GLY A 184 20.66 -3.81 -8.01
CA GLY A 184 19.80 -2.75 -8.52
C GLY A 184 19.16 -1.87 -7.44
N GLN A 185 18.19 -1.07 -7.81
CA GLN A 185 17.50 -0.17 -6.88
C GLN A 185 16.71 -0.89 -5.78
N ALA A 186 16.23 -2.09 -6.09
CA ALA A 186 15.48 -2.93 -5.16
C ALA A 186 16.40 -3.82 -4.29
N GLU A 187 17.73 -3.61 -4.33
CA GLU A 187 18.67 -4.36 -3.51
C GLU A 187 18.31 -4.23 -2.04
N ASN A 188 18.07 -5.37 -1.38
CA ASN A 188 17.72 -5.44 0.03
C ASN A 188 18.42 -6.61 0.74
N TRP A 189 19.23 -7.38 0.01
CA TRP A 189 19.97 -8.50 0.57
C TRP A 189 20.89 -8.08 1.71
N SER A 190 21.53 -6.91 1.59
CA SER A 190 22.39 -6.33 2.62
C SER A 190 21.68 -6.15 3.97
N ASN A 191 20.37 -5.87 3.95
CA ASN A 191 19.54 -5.79 5.15
C ASN A 191 18.97 -7.15 5.58
N TRP A 192 18.66 -8.03 4.62
CA TRP A 192 18.12 -9.37 4.94
C TRP A 192 19.17 -10.30 5.50
N LYS A 193 20.41 -10.25 4.97
CA LYS A 193 21.49 -11.16 5.37
C LYS A 193 21.75 -11.16 6.89
N PRO A 194 21.96 -10.02 7.57
CA PRO A 194 22.17 -10.01 9.02
C PRO A 194 20.99 -10.60 9.80
N PHE A 195 19.77 -10.34 9.37
CA PHE A 195 18.56 -10.89 9.99
C PHE A 195 18.50 -12.42 9.85
N ILE A 196 18.78 -12.95 8.65
CA ILE A 196 18.77 -14.40 8.36
C ILE A 196 19.87 -15.11 9.14
N GLU A 197 21.04 -14.49 9.28
CA GLU A 197 22.13 -15.04 10.11
C GLU A 197 21.68 -15.20 11.56
N GLN A 198 20.99 -14.20 12.12
CA GLN A 198 20.41 -14.31 13.46
C GLN A 198 19.33 -15.39 13.58
N CYS A 199 18.50 -15.60 12.56
CA CYS A 199 17.57 -16.73 12.55
C CYS A 199 18.34 -18.06 12.72
N SER A 200 19.36 -18.29 11.88
CA SER A 200 20.16 -19.51 11.90
C SER A 200 20.88 -19.74 13.23
N GLU A 201 21.51 -18.69 13.79
CA GLU A 201 22.23 -18.74 15.07
C GLU A 201 21.32 -19.08 16.26
N ASN A 202 20.03 -18.76 16.16
CA ASN A 202 19.02 -18.97 17.20
C ASN A 202 18.10 -20.19 16.92
N GLY A 203 18.41 -21.01 15.91
CA GLY A 203 17.64 -22.21 15.59
C GLY A 203 16.25 -21.93 15.02
N ILE A 204 16.05 -20.77 14.38
CA ILE A 204 14.81 -20.41 13.70
C ILE A 204 15.00 -20.64 12.21
N ASP A 205 14.13 -21.46 11.61
CA ASP A 205 14.14 -21.69 10.17
C ASP A 205 13.67 -20.45 9.40
N PHE A 206 14.43 -20.05 8.39
CA PHE A 206 14.02 -18.96 7.49
C PHE A 206 13.60 -19.51 6.13
N HIS A 207 12.32 -19.36 5.81
CA HIS A 207 11.74 -19.78 4.54
C HIS A 207 11.44 -18.58 3.66
N TYR A 208 11.99 -18.59 2.46
CA TYR A 208 11.79 -17.53 1.47
C TYR A 208 11.01 -18.05 0.26
N ASN A 209 9.94 -17.37 -0.08
CA ASN A 209 9.20 -17.60 -1.31
C ASN A 209 9.27 -16.36 -2.21
N ASP A 210 9.95 -16.49 -3.33
CA ASP A 210 9.92 -15.51 -4.41
C ASP A 210 8.59 -15.62 -5.15
N VAL A 211 7.70 -14.67 -4.92
CA VAL A 211 6.35 -14.67 -5.50
C VAL A 211 6.32 -14.52 -7.02
N TRP A 212 7.42 -14.10 -7.64
CA TRP A 212 7.55 -14.03 -9.09
C TRP A 212 7.92 -15.38 -9.71
N GLN A 213 8.66 -16.21 -8.98
CA GLN A 213 9.05 -17.55 -9.41
C GLN A 213 8.03 -18.61 -8.99
N ASN A 214 7.50 -18.47 -7.78
CA ASN A 214 6.54 -19.38 -7.18
C ASN A 214 5.31 -18.59 -6.69
N PRO A 215 4.39 -18.22 -7.59
CA PRO A 215 3.18 -17.50 -7.20
C PRO A 215 2.33 -18.35 -6.24
N LEU A 216 1.91 -17.74 -5.15
CA LEU A 216 1.01 -18.30 -4.18
C LEU A 216 -0.34 -17.60 -4.25
N SER A 217 -1.40 -18.31 -3.89
CA SER A 217 -2.70 -17.70 -3.68
C SER A 217 -2.67 -16.70 -2.52
N PHE A 218 -3.67 -15.86 -2.47
CA PHE A 218 -3.82 -14.90 -1.37
C PHE A 218 -3.93 -15.60 -0.01
N GLU A 219 -4.72 -16.67 0.04
CA GLU A 219 -4.95 -17.49 1.23
C GLU A 219 -3.68 -18.20 1.70
N GLU A 220 -2.87 -18.70 0.77
CA GLU A 220 -1.58 -19.32 1.10
C GLU A 220 -0.60 -18.30 1.68
N VAL A 221 -0.46 -17.11 1.10
CA VAL A 221 0.41 -16.05 1.64
C VAL A 221 -0.05 -15.62 3.03
N MET A 222 -1.36 -15.49 3.23
CA MET A 222 -1.94 -15.13 4.53
C MET A 222 -1.66 -16.22 5.58
N GLU A 223 -1.85 -17.49 5.23
CA GLU A 223 -1.62 -18.61 6.14
C GLU A 223 -0.14 -18.76 6.50
N LEU A 224 0.78 -18.66 5.53
CA LEU A 224 2.21 -18.68 5.80
C LEU A 224 2.64 -17.51 6.71
N THR A 225 2.07 -16.32 6.50
CA THR A 225 2.33 -15.19 7.38
C THR A 225 1.85 -15.48 8.80
N ARG A 226 0.66 -16.04 8.98
CA ARG A 226 0.09 -16.38 10.30
C ARG A 226 0.88 -17.48 11.03
N ARG A 227 1.47 -18.43 10.31
CA ARG A 227 2.32 -19.49 10.86
C ARG A 227 3.69 -19.01 11.31
N SER A 228 4.18 -17.93 10.71
CA SER A 228 5.49 -17.34 11.01
C SER A 228 5.60 -16.90 12.47
N ILE A 229 6.76 -17.14 13.11
CA ILE A 229 6.98 -16.71 14.50
C ILE A 229 7.04 -15.18 14.63
N LEU A 230 7.48 -14.48 13.58
CA LEU A 230 7.58 -13.03 13.50
C LEU A 230 6.94 -12.49 12.22
N GLY A 231 6.26 -11.36 12.32
CA GLY A 231 5.74 -10.59 11.19
C GLY A 231 6.71 -9.49 10.80
N ILE A 232 7.51 -9.71 9.74
CA ILE A 232 8.65 -8.88 9.38
C ILE A 232 8.42 -8.04 8.13
N ASP A 233 9.04 -6.84 8.12
CA ASP A 233 9.09 -5.93 6.98
C ASP A 233 10.48 -5.28 6.91
N ILE A 234 11.43 -5.96 6.28
CA ILE A 234 12.78 -5.44 6.04
C ILE A 234 12.82 -4.76 4.69
N ARG A 235 13.15 -3.46 4.70
CA ARG A 235 13.13 -2.59 3.54
C ARG A 235 14.52 -2.44 2.93
N ALA A 236 14.55 -2.34 1.58
CA ALA A 236 15.73 -1.88 0.87
C ALA A 236 16.10 -0.44 1.29
N LYS A 237 17.37 -0.11 1.21
CA LYS A 237 17.87 1.23 1.49
C LYS A 237 17.06 2.31 0.76
N TRP A 238 16.79 2.07 -0.52
CA TRP A 238 15.96 2.95 -1.33
C TRP A 238 14.57 3.21 -0.75
N HIS A 239 13.86 2.17 -0.29
CA HIS A 239 12.53 2.33 0.31
C HIS A 239 12.58 3.15 1.60
N VAL A 240 13.66 3.00 2.40
CA VAL A 240 13.86 3.78 3.63
C VAL A 240 14.12 5.26 3.28
N GLU A 241 15.00 5.51 2.32
CA GLU A 241 15.37 6.87 1.88
C GLU A 241 14.18 7.60 1.25
N THR A 242 13.38 6.90 0.43
CA THR A 242 12.19 7.47 -0.22
C THR A 242 10.93 7.45 0.66
N ARG A 243 11.03 6.88 1.87
CA ARG A 243 9.92 6.84 2.85
C ARG A 243 8.64 6.19 2.35
N VAL A 244 8.77 5.17 1.51
CA VAL A 244 7.63 4.44 0.97
C VAL A 244 7.00 3.58 2.06
N VAL A 245 5.71 3.78 2.32
CA VAL A 245 4.92 2.99 3.25
C VAL A 245 4.01 2.04 2.48
N THR A 246 4.28 0.74 2.63
CA THR A 246 3.47 -0.31 2.01
C THR A 246 2.59 -1.03 3.04
N CYS A 247 1.80 -1.99 2.59
CA CYS A 247 0.84 -2.72 3.41
C CYS A 247 1.45 -3.70 4.42
N ARG A 248 2.71 -4.14 4.26
CA ARG A 248 3.23 -5.33 4.94
C ARG A 248 3.15 -5.26 6.47
N VAL A 249 3.57 -4.14 7.08
CA VAL A 249 3.51 -4.02 8.55
C VAL A 249 2.06 -4.04 9.03
N ALA A 250 1.17 -3.28 8.40
CA ALA A 250 -0.24 -3.28 8.75
C ALA A 250 -0.89 -4.67 8.58
N LYS A 251 -0.51 -5.41 7.52
CA LYS A 251 -0.94 -6.80 7.30
C LYS A 251 -0.45 -7.72 8.42
N ASN A 252 0.85 -7.71 8.71
CA ASN A 252 1.43 -8.54 9.75
C ASN A 252 0.74 -8.31 11.09
N ILE A 253 0.55 -7.04 11.46
CA ILE A 253 -0.14 -6.69 12.71
C ILE A 253 -1.59 -7.18 12.70
N SER A 254 -2.33 -6.99 11.60
CA SER A 254 -3.72 -7.43 11.49
C SER A 254 -3.88 -8.97 11.53
N TYR A 255 -2.81 -9.71 11.28
CA TYR A 255 -2.74 -11.17 11.39
C TYR A 255 -2.26 -11.66 12.77
N GLY A 256 -2.24 -10.77 13.77
CA GLY A 256 -1.90 -11.11 15.15
C GLY A 256 -0.40 -11.13 15.46
N HIS A 257 0.43 -10.48 14.62
CA HIS A 257 1.85 -10.32 14.89
C HIS A 257 2.18 -8.98 15.55
N LEU A 258 3.40 -8.93 16.07
CA LEU A 258 4.05 -7.72 16.52
C LEU A 258 4.53 -6.95 15.28
N GLY A 259 4.28 -6.52 14.36
CA GLY A 259 4.91 -5.89 13.18
C GLY A 259 6.34 -5.41 13.46
N LEU A 260 7.28 -5.87 12.67
CA LEU A 260 8.70 -5.49 12.77
C LEU A 260 9.12 -4.74 11.51
N THR A 261 9.87 -3.64 11.68
CA THR A 261 10.38 -2.88 10.53
C THR A 261 11.73 -2.21 10.80
N ASN A 262 12.57 -2.09 9.76
CA ASN A 262 13.78 -1.27 9.78
C ASN A 262 13.56 0.16 9.24
N SER A 263 12.30 0.56 9.01
CA SER A 263 11.93 1.87 8.49
C SER A 263 11.32 2.76 9.58
N GLU A 264 12.00 3.84 9.91
CA GLU A 264 11.48 4.85 10.84
C GLU A 264 10.17 5.47 10.35
N GLN A 265 10.00 5.66 9.05
CA GLN A 265 8.77 6.21 8.49
C GLN A 265 7.58 5.29 8.77
N ILE A 266 7.75 3.98 8.64
CA ILE A 266 6.69 3.02 8.94
C ILE A 266 6.37 3.03 10.44
N TYR A 267 7.39 3.09 11.31
CA TYR A 267 7.18 3.23 12.74
C TYR A 267 6.36 4.47 13.12
N GLN A 268 6.68 5.62 12.47
CA GLN A 268 5.92 6.86 12.65
C GLN A 268 4.47 6.75 12.13
N GLU A 269 4.26 6.09 10.99
CA GLU A 269 2.91 5.85 10.43
C GLU A 269 2.07 4.92 11.31
N MET A 270 2.71 3.96 11.97
CA MET A 270 2.07 3.07 12.94
C MET A 270 1.91 3.71 14.33
N ASP A 271 2.26 4.99 14.50
CA ASP A 271 2.22 5.72 15.77
C ASP A 271 2.92 4.95 16.91
N GLY A 272 4.05 4.31 16.60
CA GLY A 272 4.81 3.49 17.54
C GLY A 272 4.24 2.11 17.83
N ASN A 273 3.13 1.72 17.20
CA ASN A 273 2.47 0.41 17.43
C ASN A 273 3.12 -0.75 16.64
N CYS A 274 4.43 -0.71 16.49
CA CYS A 274 5.26 -1.80 15.94
C CYS A 274 6.67 -1.70 16.51
N VAL A 275 7.49 -2.72 16.28
CA VAL A 275 8.91 -2.69 16.68
C VAL A 275 9.74 -2.11 15.54
N TYR A 276 10.57 -1.14 15.86
CA TYR A 276 11.50 -0.51 14.93
C TYR A 276 12.94 -0.66 15.41
N ASN A 277 13.78 -1.11 14.52
CA ASN A 277 15.23 -1.03 14.69
C ASN A 277 15.88 -0.87 13.30
N PRO A 278 16.76 0.13 13.08
CA PRO A 278 17.45 0.31 11.81
C PRO A 278 18.49 -0.81 11.55
N ASP A 279 18.96 -1.51 12.59
CA ASP A 279 19.82 -2.68 12.49
C ASP A 279 18.95 -3.94 12.39
N PRO A 280 18.97 -4.67 11.25
CA PRO A 280 18.15 -5.87 11.08
C PRO A 280 18.54 -7.04 12.01
N ALA A 281 19.81 -7.16 12.43
CA ALA A 281 20.22 -8.18 13.40
C ALA A 281 19.59 -7.89 14.77
N GLN A 282 19.66 -6.64 15.23
CA GLN A 282 19.04 -6.22 16.48
C GLN A 282 17.50 -6.30 16.38
N LEU A 283 16.92 -5.97 15.21
CA LEU A 283 15.47 -6.09 14.98
C LEU A 283 14.96 -7.53 15.21
N PHE A 284 15.76 -8.55 14.84
CA PHE A 284 15.45 -9.95 15.14
C PHE A 284 15.36 -10.17 16.67
N HIS A 285 16.36 -9.74 17.43
CA HIS A 285 16.37 -9.91 18.88
C HIS A 285 15.23 -9.15 19.57
N ASP A 286 14.97 -7.92 19.15
CA ASP A 286 13.87 -7.11 19.67
C ASP A 286 12.51 -7.80 19.39
N GLY A 287 12.35 -8.36 18.20
CA GLY A 287 11.16 -9.12 17.81
C GLY A 287 10.98 -10.38 18.66
N MET A 288 12.04 -11.18 18.81
CA MET A 288 11.99 -12.41 19.59
C MET A 288 11.73 -12.15 21.07
N ALA A 289 12.32 -11.09 21.65
CA ALA A 289 12.08 -10.70 23.04
C ALA A 289 10.62 -10.30 23.31
N ASN A 290 9.96 -9.69 22.31
CA ASN A 290 8.61 -9.16 22.46
C ASN A 290 7.51 -10.00 21.77
N ARG A 291 7.83 -11.13 21.12
CA ARG A 291 6.88 -11.93 20.31
C ARG A 291 5.64 -12.42 21.05
N LYS A 292 5.68 -12.48 22.37
CA LYS A 292 4.57 -12.86 23.26
C LYS A 292 4.07 -11.67 24.11
N ASN A 293 4.46 -10.45 23.78
CA ASN A 293 3.91 -9.26 24.43
C ASN A 293 2.51 -8.99 23.87
N TYR A 294 1.53 -9.76 24.36
CA TYR A 294 0.15 -9.73 23.87
C TYR A 294 -0.52 -8.37 24.04
N GLU A 295 -0.11 -7.58 25.03
CA GLU A 295 -0.60 -6.22 25.21
C GLU A 295 -0.18 -5.32 24.03
N MET A 296 1.11 -5.34 23.69
CA MET A 296 1.64 -4.57 22.56
C MET A 296 1.04 -5.04 21.22
N ILE A 297 0.89 -6.36 21.02
CA ILE A 297 0.25 -6.92 19.84
C ILE A 297 -1.20 -6.43 19.74
N ARG A 298 -1.96 -6.51 20.81
CA ARG A 298 -3.35 -6.06 20.87
C ARG A 298 -3.49 -4.57 20.55
N GLN A 299 -2.63 -3.72 21.12
CA GLN A 299 -2.61 -2.28 20.83
C GLN A 299 -2.34 -2.03 19.34
N GLY A 300 -1.35 -2.73 18.75
CA GLY A 300 -1.07 -2.65 17.33
C GLY A 300 -2.25 -3.08 16.45
N MET A 301 -2.88 -4.21 16.78
CA MET A 301 -4.07 -4.70 16.06
C MET A 301 -5.23 -3.70 16.13
N GLN A 302 -5.49 -3.11 17.31
CA GLN A 302 -6.52 -2.10 17.47
C GLN A 302 -6.20 -0.85 16.65
N TYR A 303 -4.94 -0.39 16.68
CA TYR A 303 -4.51 0.75 15.89
C TYR A 303 -4.69 0.53 14.39
N VAL A 304 -4.27 -0.65 13.89
CA VAL A 304 -4.45 -1.01 12.47
C VAL A 304 -5.93 -1.10 12.11
N LYS A 305 -6.76 -1.71 12.95
CA LYS A 305 -8.21 -1.81 12.77
C LYS A 305 -8.88 -0.44 12.59
N GLU A 306 -8.46 0.54 13.38
CA GLU A 306 -9.04 1.88 13.38
C GLU A 306 -8.47 2.78 12.28
N ASN A 307 -7.20 2.59 11.88
CA ASN A 307 -6.47 3.58 11.10
C ASN A 307 -5.90 3.06 9.78
N HIS A 308 -5.67 1.75 9.64
CA HIS A 308 -4.93 1.19 8.50
C HIS A 308 -5.66 0.08 7.76
N THR A 309 -6.97 0.24 7.58
CA THR A 309 -7.78 -0.62 6.70
C THR A 309 -8.15 0.12 5.41
N TYR A 310 -8.54 -0.61 4.37
CA TYR A 310 -9.04 0.02 3.14
C TYR A 310 -10.39 0.73 3.32
N ILE A 311 -11.12 0.49 4.42
CA ILE A 311 -12.28 1.33 4.80
C ILE A 311 -11.83 2.78 5.08
N ASN A 312 -10.72 2.96 5.82
CA ASN A 312 -10.17 4.29 6.09
C ASN A 312 -9.75 4.99 4.78
N ARG A 313 -9.09 4.24 3.88
CA ARG A 313 -8.64 4.77 2.58
C ARG A 313 -9.83 5.14 1.70
N ALA A 314 -10.83 4.27 1.57
CA ALA A 314 -12.04 4.51 0.81
C ALA A 314 -12.80 5.74 1.32
N ASN A 315 -12.98 5.88 2.64
CA ASN A 315 -13.60 7.06 3.23
C ASN A 315 -12.83 8.34 2.91
N SER A 316 -11.48 8.28 2.90
CA SER A 316 -10.66 9.44 2.53
C SER A 316 -10.80 9.83 1.06
N LEU A 317 -10.90 8.84 0.14
CA LEU A 317 -11.17 9.11 -1.27
C LEU A 317 -12.56 9.73 -1.45
N LEU A 318 -13.57 9.18 -0.80
CA LEU A 318 -14.95 9.71 -0.84
C LEU A 318 -15.01 11.15 -0.34
N LYS A 319 -14.30 11.45 0.75
CA LYS A 319 -14.22 12.79 1.29
C LYS A 319 -13.63 13.79 0.29
N VAL A 320 -12.53 13.41 -0.39
CA VAL A 320 -11.94 14.24 -1.48
C VAL A 320 -12.90 14.40 -2.64
N TYR A 321 -13.63 13.35 -2.99
CA TYR A 321 -14.64 13.39 -4.06
C TYR A 321 -15.82 14.33 -3.71
N GLU A 322 -16.37 14.21 -2.49
CA GLU A 322 -17.58 14.92 -2.04
C GLU A 322 -17.32 16.39 -1.73
N GLU A 323 -16.17 16.72 -1.13
CA GLU A 323 -15.82 18.10 -0.78
C GLU A 323 -15.50 18.95 -2.03
N GLY A 324 -15.39 18.34 -3.21
CA GLY A 324 -15.11 19.09 -4.46
C GLY A 324 -13.73 19.77 -4.45
N LEU A 325 -12.87 19.34 -3.54
CA LEU A 325 -11.55 19.91 -3.26
C LEU A 325 -10.61 19.71 -4.44
#